data_10e1f346384c7d3c990b517cbddeabb5
#
_entry.id   10e1f346384c7d3c990b517cbddeabb5
#
_cell.length_a   1.000
_cell.length_b   1.000
_cell.length_c   1.000
_cell.angle_alpha   90.00
_cell.angle_beta   90.00
_cell.angle_gamma   90.00
#
_symmetry.space_group_name_H-M   'P 1'
#
loop_
_entity.id
_entity.type
_entity.pdbx_description
1 polymer ?
#
loop_
_entity_poly.entity_id
_entity_poly.type
_entity_poly.pdbx_seq_one_letter_code
_entity_poly.pdbx_strand_id
1 'polypeptide(L)'
;MIGHALHAGPRPDARVDWDGWIAAGFAIGSACFFVGPFPGFVQLVGQGADSIVFFVGSVFFTVAAALELREGTLREHRRFSDASWWSAAIQFIGTLFFNASTFHAMQTGLSTHEQNRLVWGPDLLGSGCFLASGVLAYRAT
;
A
#
# COMPACT_ATOMS: atom_id res chain seq x y z
N MET A 1 -33.16 -24.60 46.00
CA MET A 1 -32.43 -24.93 44.75
C MET A 1 -32.24 -23.65 43.95
N ILE A 2 -31.05 -23.05 44.04
CA ILE A 2 -30.71 -21.79 43.35
C ILE A 2 -29.90 -22.19 42.14
N GLY A 3 -30.53 -22.10 40.95
CA GLY A 3 -29.88 -22.37 39.69
C GLY A 3 -28.87 -21.25 39.36
N HIS A 4 -27.58 -21.53 39.41
CA HIS A 4 -26.56 -20.67 38.84
C HIS A 4 -26.71 -20.65 37.30
N ALA A 5 -27.35 -19.63 36.78
CA ALA A 5 -27.24 -19.30 35.36
C ALA A 5 -25.77 -18.88 35.10
N LEU A 6 -25.03 -19.78 34.48
CA LEU A 6 -23.71 -19.48 33.94
C LEU A 6 -23.91 -18.41 32.87
N HIS A 7 -23.55 -17.18 33.20
CA HIS A 7 -23.36 -16.11 32.20
C HIS A 7 -22.27 -16.57 31.25
N ALA A 8 -22.66 -17.10 30.11
CA ALA A 8 -21.76 -17.23 28.98
C ALA A 8 -21.36 -15.83 28.59
N GLY A 9 -20.12 -15.46 28.89
CA GLY A 9 -19.54 -14.21 28.45
C GLY A 9 -19.64 -14.08 26.93
N PRO A 10 -19.69 -12.86 26.38
CA PRO A 10 -19.80 -12.65 24.94
C PRO A 10 -18.65 -13.43 24.26
N ARG A 11 -19.01 -14.31 23.32
CA ARG A 11 -18.05 -14.97 22.46
C ARG A 11 -17.23 -13.86 21.77
N PRO A 12 -15.89 -13.95 21.77
CA PRO A 12 -15.13 -13.04 20.92
C PRO A 12 -15.59 -13.30 19.49
N ASP A 13 -16.39 -12.38 18.97
CA ASP A 13 -16.70 -12.38 17.54
C ASP A 13 -15.37 -12.44 16.81
N ALA A 14 -15.18 -13.45 15.97
CA ALA A 14 -14.01 -13.58 15.11
C ALA A 14 -14.10 -12.48 14.03
N ARG A 15 -13.96 -11.22 14.44
CA ARG A 15 -13.84 -10.09 13.51
C ARG A 15 -12.50 -10.25 12.83
N VAL A 16 -12.54 -10.23 11.50
CA VAL A 16 -11.31 -10.19 10.71
C VAL A 16 -10.52 -8.96 11.15
N ASP A 17 -9.29 -9.18 11.56
CA ASP A 17 -8.37 -8.09 11.94
C ASP A 17 -7.85 -7.39 10.68
N TRP A 18 -8.66 -6.48 10.15
CA TRP A 18 -8.30 -5.71 8.96
C TRP A 18 -7.08 -4.83 9.20
N ASP A 19 -6.92 -4.29 10.41
CA ASP A 19 -5.78 -3.43 10.75
C ASP A 19 -4.47 -4.24 10.67
N GLY A 20 -4.48 -5.50 11.13
CA GLY A 20 -3.34 -6.42 10.99
C GLY A 20 -3.02 -6.76 9.53
N TRP A 21 -4.02 -7.01 8.68
CA TRP A 21 -3.81 -7.27 7.26
C TRP A 21 -3.29 -6.06 6.49
N ILE A 22 -3.80 -4.86 6.79
CA ILE A 22 -3.32 -3.59 6.22
C ILE A 22 -1.85 -3.38 6.60
N ALA A 23 -1.52 -3.52 7.89
CA ALA A 23 -0.14 -3.36 8.37
C ALA A 23 0.82 -4.39 7.73
N ALA A 24 0.40 -5.66 7.63
CA ALA A 24 1.18 -6.71 6.98
C ALA A 24 1.41 -6.41 5.49
N GLY A 25 0.39 -5.95 4.76
CA GLY A 25 0.50 -5.57 3.36
C GLY A 25 1.51 -4.45 3.13
N PHE A 26 1.44 -3.38 3.92
CA PHE A 26 2.42 -2.29 3.86
C PHE A 26 3.83 -2.76 4.26
N ALA A 27 3.97 -3.62 5.28
CA ALA A 27 5.27 -4.13 5.71
C ALA A 27 5.93 -4.99 4.62
N ILE A 28 5.18 -5.90 3.98
CA ILE A 28 5.69 -6.73 2.88
C ILE A 28 6.07 -5.85 1.68
N GLY A 29 5.20 -4.92 1.29
CA GLY A 29 5.48 -3.98 0.21
C GLY A 29 6.75 -3.17 0.48
N SER A 30 6.89 -2.63 1.70
CA SER A 30 8.08 -1.88 2.12
C SER A 30 9.35 -2.74 2.09
N ALA A 31 9.27 -4.01 2.50
CA ALA A 31 10.40 -4.93 2.43
C ALA A 31 10.86 -5.16 0.98
N CYS A 32 9.93 -5.32 0.03
CA CYS A 32 10.25 -5.45 -1.39
C CYS A 32 10.98 -4.21 -1.92
N PHE A 33 10.45 -3.01 -1.61
CA PHE A 33 11.06 -1.74 -2.02
C PHE A 33 12.38 -1.42 -1.31
N PHE A 34 12.62 -1.98 -0.13
CA PHE A 34 13.88 -1.88 0.59
C PHE A 34 14.95 -2.81 0.00
N VAL A 35 14.57 -4.05 -0.33
CA VAL A 35 15.52 -5.07 -0.81
C VAL A 35 15.93 -4.80 -2.26
N GLY A 36 15.03 -4.38 -3.13
CA GLY A 36 15.30 -4.14 -4.55
C GLY A 36 16.52 -3.23 -4.80
N PRO A 37 16.58 -2.01 -4.21
CA PRO A 37 17.70 -1.11 -4.44
C PRO A 37 18.98 -1.50 -3.68
N PHE A 38 18.95 -2.60 -2.89
CA PHE A 38 20.09 -2.96 -2.05
C PHE A 38 21.30 -3.34 -2.90
N PRO A 39 22.50 -2.77 -2.62
CA PRO A 39 23.69 -3.08 -3.37
C PRO A 39 23.97 -4.59 -3.40
N GLY A 40 24.11 -5.14 -4.59
CA GLY A 40 24.34 -6.56 -4.80
C GLY A 40 23.09 -7.41 -5.03
N PHE A 41 21.88 -6.92 -4.74
CA PHE A 41 20.66 -7.70 -4.95
C PHE A 41 20.42 -7.96 -6.45
N VAL A 42 20.46 -6.93 -7.28
CA VAL A 42 20.31 -7.06 -8.73
C VAL A 42 21.40 -7.93 -9.36
N GLN A 43 22.65 -7.91 -8.84
CA GLN A 43 23.72 -8.78 -9.30
C GLN A 43 23.46 -10.24 -8.93
N LEU A 44 22.79 -10.49 -7.81
CA LEU A 44 22.48 -11.85 -7.34
C LEU A 44 21.32 -12.47 -8.11
N VAL A 45 20.23 -11.72 -8.30
CA VAL A 45 18.97 -12.26 -8.84
C VAL A 45 18.72 -11.88 -10.30
N GLY A 46 19.43 -10.90 -10.83
CA GLY A 46 19.26 -10.34 -12.17
C GLY A 46 18.15 -9.29 -12.27
N GLN A 47 18.24 -8.45 -13.30
CA GLN A 47 17.33 -7.32 -13.52
C GLN A 47 15.85 -7.71 -13.59
N GLY A 48 15.55 -8.84 -14.23
CA GLY A 48 14.17 -9.30 -14.38
C GLY A 48 13.54 -9.69 -13.05
N ALA A 49 14.25 -10.43 -12.21
CA ALA A 49 13.76 -10.80 -10.89
C ALA A 49 13.64 -9.59 -9.96
N ASP A 50 14.59 -8.66 -10.02
CA ASP A 50 14.54 -7.40 -9.28
C ASP A 50 13.28 -6.59 -9.64
N SER A 51 13.00 -6.40 -10.94
CA SER A 51 11.79 -5.71 -11.41
C SER A 51 10.50 -6.40 -10.93
N ILE A 52 10.47 -7.73 -10.87
CA ILE A 52 9.33 -8.48 -10.33
C ILE A 52 9.16 -8.20 -8.83
N VAL A 53 10.24 -8.13 -8.05
CA VAL A 53 10.18 -7.80 -6.62
C VAL A 53 9.55 -6.42 -6.41
N PHE A 54 9.94 -5.41 -7.18
CA PHE A 54 9.30 -4.09 -7.14
C PHE A 54 7.83 -4.15 -7.50
N PHE A 55 7.45 -4.89 -8.55
CA PHE A 55 6.06 -5.02 -8.95
C PHE A 55 5.22 -5.72 -7.86
N VAL A 56 5.71 -6.82 -7.30
CA VAL A 56 5.04 -7.51 -6.18
C VAL A 56 4.85 -6.57 -5.00
N GLY A 57 5.89 -5.81 -4.63
CA GLY A 57 5.81 -4.81 -3.58
C GLY A 57 4.73 -3.76 -3.85
N SER A 58 4.63 -3.26 -5.08
CA SER A 58 3.61 -2.27 -5.47
C SER A 58 2.18 -2.82 -5.39
N VAL A 59 1.98 -4.11 -5.72
CA VAL A 59 0.68 -4.78 -5.57
C VAL A 59 0.28 -4.88 -4.09
N PHE A 60 1.21 -5.25 -3.20
CA PHE A 60 0.93 -5.28 -1.76
C PHE A 60 0.58 -3.90 -1.22
N PHE A 61 1.27 -2.85 -1.63
CA PHE A 61 0.92 -1.47 -1.29
C PHE A 61 -0.50 -1.11 -1.75
N THR A 62 -0.86 -1.48 -2.98
CA THR A 62 -2.19 -1.18 -3.53
C THR A 62 -3.30 -1.90 -2.77
N VAL A 63 -3.12 -3.18 -2.45
CA VAL A 63 -4.10 -3.95 -1.67
C VAL A 63 -4.25 -3.35 -0.27
N ALA A 64 -3.14 -3.05 0.41
CA ALA A 64 -3.16 -2.45 1.74
C ALA A 64 -3.84 -1.08 1.75
N ALA A 65 -3.50 -0.19 0.80
CA ALA A 65 -4.10 1.14 0.66
C ALA A 65 -5.60 1.06 0.29
N ALA A 66 -6.02 0.09 -0.52
CA ALA A 66 -7.43 -0.14 -0.83
C ALA A 66 -8.22 -0.58 0.41
N LEU A 67 -7.65 -1.46 1.22
CA LEU A 67 -8.26 -1.90 2.49
C LEU A 67 -8.34 -0.74 3.49
N GLU A 68 -7.29 0.05 3.63
CA GLU A 68 -7.27 1.24 4.48
C GLU A 68 -8.35 2.25 4.08
N LEU A 69 -8.44 2.58 2.79
CA LEU A 69 -9.45 3.47 2.25
C LEU A 69 -10.88 2.93 2.48
N ARG A 70 -11.07 1.61 2.28
CA ARG A 70 -12.34 0.94 2.55
C ARG A 70 -12.72 1.04 4.02
N GLU A 71 -11.82 0.71 4.93
CA GLU A 71 -12.06 0.78 6.36
C GLU A 71 -12.35 2.22 6.82
N GLY A 72 -11.59 3.20 6.38
CA GLY A 72 -11.85 4.61 6.63
C GLY A 72 -13.22 5.06 6.12
N THR A 73 -13.63 4.57 4.94
CA THR A 73 -14.94 4.85 4.35
C THR A 73 -16.09 4.23 5.14
N LEU A 74 -15.90 3.04 5.70
CA LEU A 74 -16.95 2.32 6.45
C LEU A 74 -17.09 2.80 7.90
N ARG A 75 -15.98 3.17 8.55
CA ARG A 75 -15.95 3.59 9.95
C ARG A 75 -16.39 5.05 10.13
N GLU A 76 -16.20 5.92 9.14
CA GLU A 76 -16.44 7.35 9.26
C GLU A 76 -17.57 7.83 8.34
N HIS A 77 -18.61 8.41 8.95
CA HIS A 77 -19.72 9.04 8.22
C HIS A 77 -19.32 10.38 7.57
N ARG A 78 -18.09 10.89 7.79
CA ARG A 78 -17.60 12.21 7.36
C ARG A 78 -16.52 12.12 6.26
N ARG A 79 -16.82 11.44 5.17
CA ARG A 79 -15.87 11.09 4.11
C ARG A 79 -15.10 12.24 3.47
N PHE A 80 -15.75 13.38 3.26
CA PHE A 80 -15.16 14.48 2.49
C PHE A 80 -14.62 15.64 3.33
N SER A 81 -14.86 15.66 4.64
CA SER A 81 -14.35 16.69 5.55
C SER A 81 -13.16 16.23 6.38
N ASP A 82 -12.75 14.96 6.23
CA ASP A 82 -11.70 14.37 7.06
C ASP A 82 -10.37 14.26 6.29
N ALA A 83 -9.33 14.87 6.88
CA ALA A 83 -7.97 14.80 6.33
C ALA A 83 -7.42 13.37 6.27
N SER A 84 -7.81 12.50 7.20
CA SER A 84 -7.40 11.09 7.23
C SER A 84 -7.96 10.34 6.02
N TRP A 85 -9.22 10.57 5.66
CA TRP A 85 -9.81 9.96 4.47
C TRP A 85 -9.11 10.41 3.19
N TRP A 86 -8.83 11.71 3.06
CA TRP A 86 -8.10 12.24 1.91
C TRP A 86 -6.66 11.72 1.84
N SER A 87 -6.02 11.56 3.00
CA SER A 87 -4.70 10.93 3.07
C SER A 87 -4.73 9.52 2.48
N ALA A 88 -5.66 8.67 2.93
CA ALA A 88 -5.81 7.31 2.41
C ALA A 88 -6.17 7.28 0.91
N ALA A 89 -7.06 8.17 0.45
CA ALA A 89 -7.45 8.25 -0.95
C ALA A 89 -6.28 8.66 -1.87
N ILE A 90 -5.52 9.68 -1.47
CA ILE A 90 -4.33 10.15 -2.22
C ILE A 90 -3.26 9.08 -2.21
N GLN A 91 -3.04 8.40 -1.09
CA GLN A 91 -2.11 7.29 -0.97
C GLN A 91 -2.48 6.15 -1.92
N PHE A 92 -3.76 5.76 -1.95
CA PHE A 92 -4.25 4.74 -2.88
C PHE A 92 -3.99 5.11 -4.35
N ILE A 93 -4.26 6.36 -4.75
CA ILE A 93 -3.93 6.85 -6.09
C ILE A 93 -2.43 6.74 -6.37
N GLY A 94 -1.59 7.10 -5.39
CA GLY A 94 -0.13 6.97 -5.48
C GLY A 94 0.30 5.53 -5.74
N THR A 95 -0.33 4.54 -5.10
CA THR A 95 0.00 3.12 -5.35
C THR A 95 -0.34 2.68 -6.77
N LEU A 96 -1.38 3.22 -7.40
CA LEU A 96 -1.72 2.92 -8.80
C LEU A 96 -0.64 3.44 -9.77
N PHE A 97 -0.07 4.60 -9.49
CA PHE A 97 1.07 5.10 -10.26
C PHE A 97 2.30 4.21 -10.08
N PHE A 98 2.59 3.72 -8.87
CA PHE A 98 3.68 2.77 -8.66
C PHE A 98 3.44 1.43 -9.36
N ASN A 99 2.20 0.92 -9.39
CA ASN A 99 1.88 -0.29 -10.18
C ASN A 99 2.17 -0.07 -11.66
N ALA A 100 1.77 1.07 -12.23
CA ALA A 100 2.05 1.39 -13.62
C ALA A 100 3.56 1.48 -13.88
N SER A 101 4.29 2.21 -13.03
CA SER A 101 5.75 2.36 -13.11
C SER A 101 6.47 1.02 -13.05
N THR A 102 6.21 0.23 -12.01
CA THR A 102 6.89 -1.07 -11.80
C THR A 102 6.51 -2.11 -12.84
N PHE A 103 5.27 -2.10 -13.35
CA PHE A 103 4.84 -2.95 -14.45
C PHE A 103 5.62 -2.63 -15.74
N HIS A 104 5.74 -1.35 -16.09
CA HIS A 104 6.50 -0.94 -17.27
C HIS A 104 8.01 -1.18 -17.10
N ALA A 105 8.52 -1.07 -15.88
CA ALA A 105 9.94 -1.37 -15.59
C ALA A 105 10.31 -2.85 -15.82
N MET A 106 9.34 -3.77 -15.86
CA MET A 106 9.58 -5.16 -16.23
C MET A 106 9.77 -5.36 -17.73
N GLN A 107 9.40 -4.38 -18.56
CA GLN A 107 9.52 -4.48 -20.02
C GLN A 107 10.98 -4.28 -20.45
N THR A 108 11.48 -5.16 -21.30
CA THR A 108 12.82 -5.04 -21.88
C THR A 108 12.75 -4.26 -23.20
N GLY A 109 13.76 -3.43 -23.46
CA GLY A 109 13.89 -2.74 -24.75
C GLY A 109 13.16 -1.40 -24.85
N LEU A 110 12.72 -0.81 -23.73
CA LEU A 110 12.19 0.56 -23.72
C LEU A 110 13.29 1.56 -24.11
N SER A 111 12.95 2.46 -25.03
CA SER A 111 13.77 3.62 -25.33
C SER A 111 13.85 4.56 -24.12
N THR A 112 14.86 5.42 -24.06
CA THR A 112 15.00 6.42 -22.98
C THR A 112 13.76 7.30 -22.83
N HIS A 113 13.13 7.66 -23.95
CA HIS A 113 11.90 8.46 -23.93
C HIS A 113 10.71 7.70 -23.33
N GLU A 114 10.55 6.42 -23.70
CA GLU A 114 9.50 5.54 -23.14
C GLU A 114 9.78 5.27 -21.65
N GLN A 115 11.02 5.03 -21.25
CA GLN A 115 11.40 4.84 -19.86
C GLN A 115 11.07 6.08 -19.02
N ASN A 116 11.38 7.28 -19.50
CA ASN A 116 11.04 8.52 -18.80
C ASN A 116 9.52 8.71 -18.67
N ARG A 117 8.76 8.36 -19.69
CA ARG A 117 7.31 8.56 -19.72
C ARG A 117 6.54 7.48 -18.98
N LEU A 118 6.94 6.22 -19.08
CA LEU A 118 6.18 5.07 -18.58
C LEU A 118 6.64 4.59 -17.20
N VAL A 119 7.89 4.85 -16.85
CA VAL A 119 8.48 4.44 -15.56
C VAL A 119 8.67 5.66 -14.67
N TRP A 120 9.56 6.58 -15.02
CA TRP A 120 9.91 7.70 -14.15
C TRP A 120 8.78 8.71 -13.95
N GLY A 121 7.95 8.95 -14.98
CA GLY A 121 6.80 9.86 -14.87
C GLY A 121 5.78 9.39 -13.82
N PRO A 122 5.23 8.17 -13.93
CA PRO A 122 4.33 7.63 -12.91
C PRO A 122 4.99 7.50 -11.54
N ASP A 123 6.28 7.13 -11.47
CA ASP A 123 7.01 7.03 -10.21
C ASP A 123 7.08 8.38 -9.48
N LEU A 124 7.38 9.46 -10.21
CA LEU A 124 7.37 10.81 -9.67
C LEU A 124 5.98 11.23 -9.15
N LEU A 125 4.92 10.93 -9.91
CA LEU A 125 3.55 11.24 -9.51
C LEU A 125 3.14 10.43 -8.27
N GLY A 126 3.47 9.15 -8.24
CA GLY A 126 3.24 8.29 -7.07
C GLY A 126 3.96 8.81 -5.82
N SER A 127 5.23 9.18 -5.95
CA SER A 127 6.02 9.76 -4.86
C SER A 127 5.42 11.08 -4.35
N GLY A 128 4.93 11.94 -5.25
CA GLY A 128 4.21 13.17 -4.89
C GLY A 128 2.92 12.88 -4.10
N CYS A 129 2.15 11.89 -4.52
CA CYS A 129 0.95 11.45 -3.79
C CYS A 129 1.30 10.94 -2.39
N PHE A 130 2.35 10.12 -2.23
CA PHE A 130 2.79 9.64 -0.92
C PHE A 130 3.24 10.76 0.00
N LEU A 131 3.98 11.75 -0.52
CA LEU A 131 4.37 12.91 0.26
C LEU A 131 3.16 13.72 0.71
N ALA A 132 2.21 14.01 -0.19
CA ALA A 132 0.98 14.73 0.13
C ALA A 132 0.13 13.98 1.16
N SER A 133 -0.03 12.67 0.98
CA SER A 133 -0.72 11.79 1.93
C SER A 133 -0.07 11.84 3.31
N GLY A 134 1.25 11.70 3.40
CA GLY A 134 1.98 11.76 4.66
C GLY A 134 1.82 13.09 5.39
N VAL A 135 1.85 14.21 4.67
CA VAL A 135 1.59 15.56 5.25
C VAL A 135 0.16 15.67 5.78
N LEU A 136 -0.82 15.15 5.03
CA LEU A 136 -2.22 15.16 5.48
C LEU A 136 -2.43 14.28 6.70
N ALA A 137 -1.87 13.08 6.73
CA ALA A 137 -1.93 12.18 7.87
C ALA A 137 -1.32 12.82 9.13
N TYR A 138 -0.14 13.44 8.99
CA TYR A 138 0.52 14.12 10.10
C TYR A 138 -0.31 15.29 10.66
N ARG A 139 -1.04 16.01 9.80
CA ARG A 139 -1.91 17.12 10.24
C ARG A 139 -3.24 16.65 10.83
N ALA A 140 -3.64 15.41 10.60
CA ALA A 140 -4.87 14.82 11.13
C ALA A 140 -4.71 14.26 12.55
N THR A 141 -3.47 14.07 13.01
CA THR A 141 -3.14 13.65 14.38
C THR A 141 -3.04 14.84 15.33
#